data_0ad4d2cb5795672af957678a48b4ec10
#
_entry.id   0ad4d2cb5795672af957678a48b4ec10
#
_cell.length_a   1.000
_cell.length_b   1.000
_cell.length_c   1.000
_cell.angle_alpha   90.00
_cell.angle_beta   90.00
_cell.angle_gamma   90.00
#
_symmetry.space_group_name_H-M   'P 1'
#
loop_
_entity.id
_entity.type
_entity.pdbx_description
1 polymer ?
#
loop_
_entity_poly.entity_id
_entity_poly.type
_entity_poly.pdbx_seq_one_letter_code
_entity_poly.pdbx_strand_id
1 'polypeptide(L)'
;MRAFMIVELLRSTGEKEFPAQLMSIFFWVAAHNGCRQVDLIKECNVSKSCVSRCVTWLGPRHRLEHRSGLMLVRRERDPNDWRGYRLYLTPKGDIFVNLLDNYAKAPVKEGYPTYNKFLKEIQAYDDSDDSEGLG
;
A
#
# COMPACT_ATOMS: atom_id res chain seq x y z
N MET A 1 16.31 -3.58 14.19
CA MET A 1 15.58 -2.31 14.28
C MET A 1 14.30 -2.40 13.51
N ARG A 2 13.18 -2.13 14.17
CA ARG A 2 11.83 -2.33 13.60
C ARG A 2 11.55 -1.43 12.38
N ALA A 3 12.03 -0.18 12.41
CA ALA A 3 11.85 0.74 11.30
C ALA A 3 12.50 0.22 10.01
N PHE A 4 13.67 -0.38 10.12
CA PHE A 4 14.35 -1.00 8.96
C PHE A 4 13.48 -2.11 8.36
N MET A 5 12.89 -2.97 9.20
CA MET A 5 12.04 -4.06 8.76
C MET A 5 10.81 -3.55 8.01
N ILE A 6 10.19 -2.49 8.51
CA ILE A 6 9.04 -1.86 7.86
C ILE A 6 9.42 -1.31 6.49
N VAL A 7 10.53 -0.60 6.40
CA VAL A 7 11.01 -0.02 5.13
C VAL A 7 11.32 -1.13 4.13
N GLU A 8 11.99 -2.21 4.56
CA GLU A 8 12.31 -3.34 3.68
C GLU A 8 11.04 -4.02 3.15
N LEU A 9 10.04 -4.19 4.00
CA LEU A 9 8.76 -4.76 3.58
C LEU A 9 8.06 -3.86 2.53
N LEU A 10 8.06 -2.55 2.73
CA LEU A 10 7.52 -1.60 1.75
C LEU A 10 8.24 -1.73 0.40
N ARG A 11 9.56 -1.80 0.41
CA ARG A 11 10.35 -1.95 -0.83
C ARG A 11 10.08 -3.27 -1.54
N SER A 12 9.68 -4.30 -0.81
CA SER A 12 9.41 -5.62 -1.38
C SER A 12 8.12 -5.67 -2.20
N THR A 13 7.28 -4.62 -2.17
CA THR A 13 6.06 -4.55 -3.00
C THR A 13 6.37 -4.48 -4.50
N GLY A 14 7.64 -4.35 -4.87
CA GLY A 14 8.08 -4.17 -6.26
C GLY A 14 8.64 -2.77 -6.52
N GLU A 15 8.51 -1.87 -5.55
CA GLU A 15 9.02 -0.51 -5.63
C GLU A 15 10.21 -0.34 -4.68
N LYS A 16 11.41 -0.58 -5.19
CA LYS A 16 12.64 -0.42 -4.40
C LYS A 16 12.80 0.99 -3.84
N GLU A 17 12.34 1.97 -4.61
CA GLU A 17 12.30 3.37 -4.18
C GLU A 17 10.87 3.74 -3.84
N PHE A 18 10.48 3.53 -2.59
CA PHE A 18 9.14 3.84 -2.11
C PHE A 18 9.14 5.26 -1.53
N PRO A 19 8.56 6.25 -2.22
CA PRO A 19 8.62 7.64 -1.75
C PRO A 19 7.93 7.83 -0.40
N ALA A 20 8.47 8.76 0.40
CA ALA A 20 7.90 9.07 1.71
C ALA A 20 6.45 9.53 1.64
N GLN A 21 6.09 10.30 0.62
CA GLN A 21 4.71 10.74 0.40
C GLN A 21 3.77 9.57 0.12
N LEU A 22 4.22 8.60 -0.64
CA LEU A 22 3.46 7.38 -0.92
C LEU A 22 3.23 6.59 0.37
N MET A 23 4.25 6.48 1.22
CA MET A 23 4.14 5.83 2.53
C MET A 23 3.12 6.55 3.43
N SER A 24 3.20 7.88 3.51
CA SER A 24 2.28 8.67 4.31
C SER A 24 0.82 8.44 3.89
N ILE A 25 0.57 8.48 2.59
CA ILE A 25 -0.77 8.27 2.05
C ILE A 25 -1.25 6.85 2.32
N PHE A 26 -0.41 5.87 2.07
CA PHE A 26 -0.76 4.46 2.32
C PHE A 26 -1.09 4.22 3.79
N PHE A 27 -0.25 4.68 4.71
CA PHE A 27 -0.48 4.50 6.13
C PHE A 27 -1.72 5.23 6.63
N TRP A 28 -2.00 6.42 6.09
CA TRP A 28 -3.23 7.14 6.42
C TRP A 28 -4.47 6.34 6.02
N VAL A 29 -4.50 5.82 4.79
CA VAL A 29 -5.60 4.99 4.31
C VAL A 29 -5.74 3.73 5.17
N ALA A 30 -4.64 3.09 5.52
CA ALA A 30 -4.65 1.90 6.37
C ALA A 30 -5.25 2.18 7.75
N ALA A 31 -4.95 3.34 8.31
CA ALA A 31 -5.47 3.75 9.63
C ALA A 31 -6.91 4.30 9.56
N HIS A 32 -7.34 4.78 8.40
CA HIS A 32 -8.64 5.43 8.21
C HIS A 32 -9.36 4.82 6.99
N ASN A 33 -9.63 3.53 7.05
CA ASN A 33 -10.25 2.80 5.94
C ASN A 33 -11.62 3.42 5.60
N GLY A 34 -11.82 3.75 4.34
CA GLY A 34 -13.01 4.49 3.89
C GLY A 34 -12.86 6.00 3.94
N CYS A 35 -11.65 6.52 4.18
CA CYS A 35 -11.39 7.96 4.18
C CYS A 35 -11.63 8.56 2.78
N ARG A 36 -11.92 9.86 2.75
CA ARG A 36 -12.09 10.58 1.49
C ARG A 36 -10.74 10.97 0.93
N GLN A 37 -10.62 10.94 -0.40
CA GLN A 37 -9.38 11.34 -1.05
C GLN A 37 -9.00 12.79 -0.71
N VAL A 38 -9.97 13.67 -0.53
CA VAL A 38 -9.74 15.07 -0.16
C VAL A 38 -9.10 15.21 1.22
N ASP A 39 -9.35 14.28 2.14
CA ASP A 39 -8.78 14.32 3.49
C ASP A 39 -7.26 14.16 3.46
N LEU A 40 -6.73 13.42 2.48
CA LEU A 40 -5.28 13.23 2.32
C LEU A 40 -4.56 14.52 2.02
N ILE A 41 -5.17 15.41 1.25
CA ILE A 41 -4.59 16.72 0.90
C ILE A 41 -4.34 17.52 2.17
N LYS A 42 -5.32 17.51 3.06
CA LYS A 42 -5.26 18.24 4.31
C LYS A 42 -4.34 17.58 5.33
N GLU A 43 -4.55 16.29 5.56
CA GLU A 43 -3.89 15.58 6.67
C GLU A 43 -2.45 15.20 6.37
N CYS A 44 -2.14 14.87 5.12
CA CYS A 44 -0.77 14.55 4.71
C CYS A 44 -0.01 15.77 4.19
N ASN A 45 -0.65 16.92 4.10
CA ASN A 45 -0.06 18.17 3.61
C ASN A 45 0.64 18.00 2.26
N VAL A 46 -0.09 17.42 1.32
CA VAL A 46 0.39 17.18 -0.04
C VAL A 46 -0.57 17.82 -1.05
N SER A 47 -0.09 18.06 -2.26
CA SER A 47 -0.93 18.66 -3.30
C SER A 47 -1.98 17.68 -3.81
N LYS A 48 -3.05 18.22 -4.40
CA LYS A 48 -4.09 17.41 -5.04
C LYS A 48 -3.52 16.48 -6.11
N SER A 49 -2.59 16.98 -6.92
CA SER A 49 -1.94 16.19 -7.96
C SER A 49 -1.07 15.07 -7.38
N CYS A 50 -0.38 15.34 -6.27
CA CYS A 50 0.41 14.32 -5.57
C CYS A 50 -0.50 13.20 -5.05
N VAL A 51 -1.61 13.54 -4.40
CA VAL A 51 -2.58 12.55 -3.91
C VAL A 51 -3.11 11.70 -5.05
N SER A 52 -3.51 12.33 -6.16
CA SER A 52 -4.05 11.62 -7.32
C SER A 52 -3.04 10.61 -7.88
N ARG A 53 -1.78 11.01 -8.03
CA ARG A 53 -0.72 10.11 -8.52
C ARG A 53 -0.45 8.97 -7.55
N CYS A 54 -0.37 9.25 -6.27
CA CYS A 54 -0.09 8.24 -5.25
C CYS A 54 -1.23 7.24 -5.13
N VAL A 55 -2.48 7.70 -5.15
CA VAL A 55 -3.65 6.82 -5.10
C VAL A 55 -3.71 5.92 -6.34
N THR A 56 -3.40 6.45 -7.51
CA THR A 56 -3.31 5.66 -8.74
C THR A 56 -2.21 4.61 -8.62
N TRP A 57 -1.06 4.97 -8.10
CA TRP A 57 0.08 4.06 -7.91
C TRP A 57 -0.24 2.94 -6.91
N LEU A 58 -0.93 3.27 -5.82
CA LEU A 58 -1.37 2.28 -4.81
C LEU A 58 -2.49 1.38 -5.33
N GLY A 59 -3.19 1.80 -6.37
CA GLY A 59 -4.27 1.06 -6.99
C GLY A 59 -3.80 0.07 -8.06
N PRO A 60 -4.71 -0.37 -8.95
CA PRO A 60 -4.41 -1.38 -9.97
C PRO A 60 -3.53 -0.86 -11.12
N ARG A 61 -3.42 0.45 -11.30
CA ARG A 61 -2.69 1.04 -12.43
C ARG A 61 -1.64 2.03 -11.95
N HIS A 62 -0.44 1.91 -12.48
CA HIS A 62 0.59 2.92 -12.28
C HIS A 62 0.31 4.13 -13.19
N ARG A 63 0.79 5.31 -12.79
CA ARG A 63 0.75 6.54 -13.58
C ARG A 63 1.30 6.34 -15.00
N LEU A 64 2.35 5.53 -15.12
CA LEU A 64 2.89 5.14 -16.43
C LEU A 64 2.07 3.95 -16.92
N GLU A 65 1.42 4.09 -18.07
CA GLU A 65 0.44 3.13 -18.60
C GLU A 65 0.97 1.70 -18.76
N HIS A 66 2.29 1.55 -18.92
CA HIS A 66 2.94 0.25 -19.09
C HIS A 66 3.31 -0.45 -17.79
N ARG A 67 3.00 0.16 -16.65
CA ARG A 67 3.28 -0.41 -15.32
C ARG A 67 2.00 -0.71 -14.58
N SER A 68 2.02 -1.81 -13.84
CA SER A 68 0.97 -2.14 -12.89
C SER A 68 1.12 -1.30 -11.63
N GLY A 69 0.01 -0.95 -11.00
CA GLY A 69 0.02 -0.38 -9.65
C GLY A 69 0.30 -1.45 -8.60
N LEU A 70 0.38 -1.03 -7.34
CA LEU A 70 0.72 -1.93 -6.23
C LEU A 70 -0.48 -2.76 -5.73
N MET A 71 -1.70 -2.40 -6.13
CA MET A 71 -2.95 -3.08 -5.80
C MET A 71 -3.20 -3.18 -4.28
N LEU A 72 -2.78 -2.18 -3.53
CA LEU A 72 -2.95 -2.13 -2.08
C LEU A 72 -4.17 -1.33 -1.65
N VAL A 73 -4.62 -0.41 -2.50
CA VAL A 73 -5.73 0.51 -2.23
C VAL A 73 -6.69 0.51 -3.41
N ARG A 74 -7.98 0.57 -3.14
CA ARG A 74 -9.03 0.74 -4.16
C ARG A 74 -9.81 2.03 -3.91
N ARG A 75 -10.32 2.61 -4.98
CA ARG A 75 -11.19 3.79 -4.93
C ARG A 75 -12.62 3.40 -5.21
N GLU A 76 -13.53 4.02 -4.48
CA GLU A 76 -14.97 3.96 -4.79
C GLU A 76 -15.52 5.37 -4.81
N ARG A 77 -16.55 5.60 -5.62
CA ARG A 77 -17.27 6.87 -5.60
C ARG A 77 -17.87 7.11 -4.21
N ASP A 78 -17.72 8.35 -3.71
CA ASP A 78 -18.35 8.72 -2.45
C ASP A 78 -19.87 8.82 -2.68
N PRO A 79 -20.67 8.05 -1.94
CA PRO A 79 -22.11 8.09 -2.10
C PRO A 79 -22.74 9.44 -1.72
N ASN A 80 -22.02 10.25 -0.94
CA ASN A 80 -22.48 11.57 -0.50
C ASN A 80 -21.93 12.72 -1.34
N ASP A 81 -20.98 12.46 -2.22
CA ASP A 81 -20.37 13.47 -3.10
C ASP A 81 -19.90 12.81 -4.39
N TRP A 82 -20.66 12.96 -5.45
CA TRP A 82 -20.36 12.34 -6.75
C TRP A 82 -19.01 12.74 -7.34
N ARG A 83 -18.43 13.85 -6.86
CA ARG A 83 -17.09 14.32 -7.30
C ARG A 83 -15.96 13.69 -6.52
N GLY A 84 -16.28 13.10 -5.38
CA GLY A 84 -15.28 12.58 -4.46
C GLY A 84 -15.12 11.07 -4.57
N TYR A 85 -14.04 10.61 -3.94
CA TYR A 85 -13.73 9.20 -3.81
C TYR A 85 -13.46 8.86 -2.36
N ARG A 86 -13.85 7.65 -1.99
CA ARG A 86 -13.45 7.02 -0.73
C ARG A 86 -12.40 5.95 -1.04
N LEU A 87 -11.46 5.79 -0.12
CA LEU A 87 -10.31 4.92 -0.28
C LEU A 87 -10.37 3.79 0.74
N TYR A 88 -10.13 2.57 0.25
CA TYR A 88 -10.17 1.36 1.05
C TYR A 88 -8.95 0.52 0.75
N LEU A 89 -8.52 -0.27 1.74
CA LEU A 89 -7.54 -1.31 1.48
C LEU A 89 -8.17 -2.40 0.62
N THR A 90 -7.38 -2.94 -0.31
CA THR A 90 -7.73 -4.19 -0.99
C THR A 90 -7.49 -5.37 -0.04
N PRO A 91 -7.96 -6.59 -0.37
CA PRO A 91 -7.57 -7.78 0.40
C PRO A 91 -6.04 -7.94 0.50
N LYS A 92 -5.31 -7.66 -0.58
CA LYS A 92 -3.85 -7.65 -0.58
C LYS A 92 -3.31 -6.58 0.36
N GLY A 93 -3.91 -5.38 0.37
CA GLY A 93 -3.55 -4.29 1.28
C GLY A 93 -3.75 -4.68 2.73
N ASP A 94 -4.84 -5.35 3.07
CA ASP A 94 -5.10 -5.84 4.43
C ASP A 94 -4.03 -6.83 4.88
N ILE A 95 -3.70 -7.79 4.04
CA ILE A 95 -2.64 -8.77 4.33
C ILE A 95 -1.31 -8.06 4.53
N PHE A 96 -1.01 -7.10 3.68
CA PHE A 96 0.24 -6.33 3.77
C PHE A 96 0.33 -5.52 5.07
N VAL A 97 -0.75 -4.87 5.48
CA VAL A 97 -0.80 -4.12 6.74
C VAL A 97 -0.62 -5.06 7.94
N ASN A 98 -1.23 -6.25 7.89
CA ASN A 98 -1.04 -7.25 8.95
C ASN A 98 0.41 -7.72 9.05
N LEU A 99 1.09 -7.90 7.92
CA LEU A 99 2.52 -8.22 7.90
C LEU A 99 3.34 -7.08 8.52
N LEU A 100 3.05 -5.84 8.17
CA LEU A 100 3.71 -4.67 8.76
C LEU A 100 3.53 -4.63 10.27
N ASP A 101 2.32 -4.85 10.76
CA ASP A 101 2.02 -4.86 12.18
C ASP A 101 2.77 -5.98 12.90
N ASN A 102 2.81 -7.17 12.33
CA ASN A 102 3.52 -8.31 12.89
C ASN A 102 5.01 -8.01 13.03
N TYR A 103 5.63 -7.46 12.00
CA TYR A 103 7.04 -7.11 12.05
C TYR A 103 7.33 -5.92 12.95
N ALA A 104 6.40 -4.97 13.05
CA ALA A 104 6.54 -3.83 13.96
C ALA A 104 6.50 -4.25 15.44
N LYS A 105 5.78 -5.34 15.76
CA LYS A 105 5.64 -5.87 17.11
C LYS A 105 6.63 -6.99 17.44
N ALA A 106 7.25 -7.58 16.41
CA ALA A 106 8.15 -8.70 16.60
C ALA A 106 9.39 -8.29 17.40
N PRO A 107 9.92 -9.18 18.26
CA PRO A 107 11.21 -8.94 18.92
C PRO A 107 12.31 -8.81 17.89
N VAL A 108 13.24 -7.88 18.12
CA VAL A 108 14.42 -7.72 17.28
C VAL A 108 15.41 -8.83 17.60
N LYS A 109 15.67 -9.71 16.65
CA LYS A 109 16.62 -10.84 16.78
C LYS A 109 17.65 -10.74 15.68
N GLU A 110 18.78 -11.46 15.88
CA GLU A 110 19.76 -11.62 14.81
C GLU A 110 19.10 -12.25 13.56
N GLY A 111 19.57 -11.87 12.39
CA GLY A 111 19.00 -12.34 11.14
C GLY A 111 17.74 -11.60 10.74
N TYR A 112 17.76 -10.27 10.76
CA TYR A 112 16.62 -9.46 10.34
C TYR A 112 16.11 -9.89 8.96
N PRO A 113 14.77 -9.90 8.80
CA PRO A 113 14.21 -10.08 7.47
C PRO A 113 14.72 -8.98 6.53
N THR A 114 15.08 -9.37 5.33
CA THR A 114 15.59 -8.47 4.31
C THR A 114 14.53 -8.25 3.23
N TYR A 115 14.79 -7.30 2.34
CA TYR A 115 14.00 -7.08 1.15
C TYR A 115 13.72 -8.40 0.40
N ASN A 116 14.73 -9.24 0.20
CA ASN A 116 14.57 -10.50 -0.52
C ASN A 116 13.62 -11.47 0.18
N LYS A 117 13.65 -11.54 1.50
CA LYS A 117 12.75 -12.38 2.27
C LYS A 117 11.29 -11.91 2.15
N PHE A 118 11.06 -10.62 2.30
CA PHE A 118 9.73 -10.04 2.15
C PHE A 118 9.19 -10.21 0.73
N LEU A 119 10.06 -10.05 -0.26
CA LEU A 119 9.68 -10.23 -1.65
C LEU A 119 9.15 -11.65 -1.91
N LYS A 120 9.79 -12.66 -1.34
CA LYS A 120 9.33 -14.05 -1.46
C LYS A 120 7.94 -14.25 -0.83
N GLU A 121 7.70 -13.65 0.34
CA GLU A 121 6.40 -13.74 1.02
C GLU A 121 5.29 -13.09 0.19
N ILE A 122 5.56 -11.94 -0.40
CA ILE A 122 4.58 -11.22 -1.22
C ILE A 122 4.33 -11.95 -2.54
N GLN A 123 5.37 -12.48 -3.18
CA GLN A 123 5.24 -13.27 -4.41
C GLN A 123 4.42 -14.53 -4.19
N ALA A 124 4.64 -15.20 -3.08
CA ALA A 124 3.85 -16.38 -2.71
C ALA A 124 2.35 -16.04 -2.58
N TYR A 125 2.03 -14.87 -2.03
CA TYR A 125 0.64 -14.39 -1.95
C TYR A 125 0.07 -14.12 -3.34
N ASP A 126 0.82 -13.40 -4.20
CA ASP A 126 0.37 -13.07 -5.56
C ASP A 126 0.13 -14.34 -6.38
N ASP A 127 1.01 -15.33 -6.29
CA ASP A 127 0.86 -16.62 -6.96
C ASP A 127 -0.40 -17.37 -6.48
N SER A 128 -0.66 -17.33 -5.18
CA SER A 128 -1.85 -17.94 -4.58
C SER A 128 -3.14 -17.26 -5.05
N ASP A 129 -3.14 -15.93 -5.15
CA ASP A 129 -4.27 -15.15 -5.64
C ASP A 129 -4.55 -15.44 -7.12
N ASP A 130 -3.50 -15.50 -7.94
CA ASP A 130 -3.60 -15.84 -9.36
C ASP A 130 -4.19 -17.24 -9.55
N SER A 131 -3.78 -18.22 -8.74
CA SER A 131 -4.30 -19.58 -8.81
C SER A 131 -5.80 -19.64 -8.42
N GLU A 132 -6.24 -18.85 -7.47
CA GLU A 132 -7.64 -18.71 -7.10
C GLU A 132 -8.45 -18.01 -8.20
N GLY A 133 -7.86 -17.02 -8.85
CA GLY A 133 -8.49 -16.29 -9.94
C GLY A 133 -8.71 -17.11 -11.21
N LEU A 134 -8.00 -18.22 -11.38
CA LEU A 134 -8.12 -19.12 -12.51
C LEU A 134 -9.14 -20.25 -12.27
N GLY A 135 -9.59 -20.39 -11.05
CA GLY A 135 -10.64 -21.31 -10.69
C GLY A 135 -12.05 -20.76 -10.97
#